data_45c082cf5073bfd29d4bb5779fbb1585
#
_entry.id   45c082cf5073bfd29d4bb5779fbb1585
#
_cell.length_a   1.000
_cell.length_b   1.000
_cell.length_c   1.000
_cell.angle_alpha   90.00
_cell.angle_beta   90.00
_cell.angle_gamma   90.00
#
_symmetry.space_group_name_H-M   'P 1'
#
loop_
_entity.id
_entity.type
_entity.pdbx_description
1 polymer ?
#
loop_
_entity_poly.entity_id
_entity_poly.type
_entity_poly.pdbx_seq_one_letter_code
_entity_poly.pdbx_strand_id
1 'polypeptide(L)'
;MAQANRHESAIVTGDKVSIIPGSTNEDFSQVTYCILEEDHTLGNLLRWMLMKNPDVEFCGYSAPHPSEAKIHLRIQMYDGKPAAAAFAEALDNIEAMTEVIRDKYNASFAAGDYAKVEDETYDFESVNRRLWEQKEKEGKGTYEEFLAEKKRKEDEAAAEQKAKGKGKAIKGGR
;
A
#
# COMPACT_ATOMS: atom_id res chain seq x y z
N MET A 1 2.95 -3.27 -41.04
CA MET A 1 3.23 -1.98 -40.39
C MET A 1 3.70 -2.31 -38.98
N ALA A 2 5.00 -2.11 -38.72
CA ALA A 2 5.59 -2.37 -37.42
C ALA A 2 5.07 -1.32 -36.40
N GLN A 3 4.45 -1.76 -35.32
CA GLN A 3 4.19 -0.89 -34.19
C GLN A 3 5.55 -0.51 -33.59
N ALA A 4 5.95 0.74 -33.78
CA ALA A 4 7.13 1.29 -33.14
C ALA A 4 6.94 1.15 -31.61
N ASN A 5 7.87 0.44 -30.98
CA ASN A 5 7.98 0.32 -29.54
C ASN A 5 8.10 1.74 -28.95
N ARG A 6 7.05 2.27 -28.37
CA ARG A 6 7.02 3.59 -27.71
C ARG A 6 7.86 3.66 -26.43
N HIS A 7 8.64 2.64 -26.13
CA HIS A 7 9.46 2.57 -24.93
C HIS A 7 10.91 3.08 -25.09
N GLU A 8 11.34 3.45 -26.30
CA GLU A 8 12.77 3.71 -26.55
C GLU A 8 13.27 5.15 -26.39
N SER A 9 12.44 6.09 -25.94
CA SER A 9 12.86 7.50 -25.83
C SER A 9 12.45 8.20 -24.52
N ALA A 10 12.27 7.45 -23.42
CA ALA A 10 12.07 8.08 -22.13
C ALA A 10 13.37 8.77 -21.67
N ILE A 11 13.32 10.07 -21.39
CA ILE A 11 14.43 10.76 -20.72
C ILE A 11 14.42 10.26 -19.27
N VAL A 12 15.37 9.38 -18.96
CA VAL A 12 15.54 8.83 -17.61
C VAL A 12 16.19 9.89 -16.74
N THR A 13 15.50 10.36 -15.73
CA THR A 13 16.00 11.29 -14.71
C THR A 13 16.54 10.56 -13.47
N GLY A 14 16.35 9.23 -13.41
CA GLY A 14 16.77 8.34 -12.35
C GLY A 14 16.17 6.96 -12.55
N ASP A 15 16.52 5.99 -11.72
CA ASP A 15 16.00 4.62 -11.85
C ASP A 15 14.48 4.54 -11.59
N LYS A 16 13.93 5.46 -10.82
CA LYS A 16 12.51 5.46 -10.41
C LYS A 16 11.65 6.49 -11.13
N VAL A 17 12.22 7.61 -11.58
CA VAL A 17 11.50 8.72 -12.22
C VAL A 17 11.99 8.91 -13.65
N SER A 18 11.06 8.93 -14.60
CA SER A 18 11.34 9.18 -16.02
C SER A 18 10.33 10.13 -16.62
N ILE A 19 10.69 10.80 -17.71
CA ILE A 19 9.78 11.66 -18.47
C ILE A 19 9.18 10.85 -19.60
N ILE A 20 7.84 10.92 -19.76
CA ILE A 20 7.16 10.24 -20.85
C ILE A 20 7.45 10.95 -22.18
N PRO A 21 7.95 10.24 -23.20
CA PRO A 21 8.24 10.84 -24.50
C PRO A 21 7.03 11.51 -25.15
N GLY A 22 7.25 12.68 -25.77
CA GLY A 22 6.19 13.43 -26.44
C GLY A 22 5.17 14.09 -25.50
N SER A 23 5.42 14.08 -24.19
CA SER A 23 4.58 14.72 -23.21
C SER A 23 5.10 16.08 -22.72
N THR A 24 6.24 16.52 -23.27
CA THR A 24 6.91 17.77 -22.91
C THR A 24 6.83 18.77 -24.06
N ASN A 25 6.80 20.06 -23.71
CA ASN A 25 7.03 21.16 -24.65
C ASN A 25 8.52 21.54 -24.66
N GLU A 26 8.90 22.49 -25.54
CA GLU A 26 10.30 22.88 -25.75
C GLU A 26 10.96 23.50 -24.53
N ASP A 27 10.21 24.22 -23.69
CA ASP A 27 10.69 24.89 -22.48
C ASP A 27 10.52 24.10 -21.18
N PHE A 28 10.06 22.83 -21.27
CA PHE A 28 9.79 21.96 -20.12
C PHE A 28 8.81 22.54 -19.09
N SER A 29 7.96 23.48 -19.48
CA SER A 29 6.91 24.01 -18.63
C SER A 29 5.73 23.02 -18.51
N GLN A 30 5.61 22.09 -19.44
CA GLN A 30 4.61 21.03 -19.43
C GLN A 30 5.30 19.67 -19.52
N VAL A 31 5.19 18.86 -18.47
CA VAL A 31 5.89 17.58 -18.39
C VAL A 31 4.96 16.53 -17.79
N THR A 32 5.05 15.30 -18.31
CA THR A 32 4.47 14.14 -17.63
C THR A 32 5.57 13.22 -17.15
N TYR A 33 5.66 13.07 -15.84
CA TYR A 33 6.57 12.13 -15.19
C TYR A 33 5.91 10.77 -15.06
N CYS A 34 6.68 9.70 -15.30
CA CYS A 34 6.36 8.34 -14.91
C CYS A 34 7.15 8.01 -13.66
N ILE A 35 6.50 7.67 -12.57
CA ILE A 35 7.11 7.30 -11.30
C ILE A 35 6.79 5.83 -11.06
N LEU A 36 7.83 5.00 -10.98
CA LEU A 36 7.72 3.57 -10.78
C LEU A 36 7.60 3.23 -9.30
N GLU A 37 6.98 2.08 -9.01
CA GLU A 37 6.80 1.54 -7.66
C GLU A 37 6.03 2.47 -6.70
N GLU A 38 5.16 3.33 -7.26
CA GLU A 38 4.32 4.25 -6.49
C GLU A 38 2.85 4.09 -6.87
N ASP A 39 2.00 4.53 -5.94
CA ASP A 39 0.56 4.41 -6.04
C ASP A 39 -0.17 5.74 -5.73
N HIS A 40 -1.46 5.65 -5.45
CA HIS A 40 -2.30 6.78 -5.11
C HIS A 40 -1.85 7.55 -3.86
N THR A 41 -1.08 6.94 -2.96
CA THR A 41 -0.57 7.57 -1.74
C THR A 41 0.34 8.74 -2.07
N LEU A 42 1.39 8.47 -2.86
CA LEU A 42 2.32 9.53 -3.30
C LEU A 42 1.70 10.42 -4.39
N GLY A 43 0.97 9.83 -5.34
CA GLY A 43 0.38 10.58 -6.45
C GLY A 43 -0.60 11.66 -5.99
N ASN A 44 -1.49 11.36 -5.05
CA ASN A 44 -2.43 12.32 -4.53
C ASN A 44 -1.75 13.40 -3.65
N LEU A 45 -0.75 13.02 -2.87
CA LEU A 45 0.02 13.92 -2.03
C LEU A 45 0.80 14.93 -2.87
N LEU A 46 1.50 14.46 -3.91
CA LEU A 46 2.21 15.31 -4.87
C LEU A 46 1.26 16.27 -5.58
N ARG A 47 0.13 15.76 -6.10
CA ARG A 47 -0.88 16.60 -6.73
C ARG A 47 -1.36 17.70 -5.79
N TRP A 48 -1.64 17.37 -4.53
CA TRP A 48 -2.11 18.32 -3.54
C TRP A 48 -1.06 19.39 -3.22
N MET A 49 0.21 18.99 -3.08
CA MET A 49 1.30 19.92 -2.78
C MET A 49 1.60 20.83 -3.98
N LEU A 50 1.69 20.27 -5.20
CA LEU A 50 1.93 21.01 -6.42
C LEU A 50 0.83 22.06 -6.70
N MET A 51 -0.44 21.72 -6.48
CA MET A 51 -1.55 22.66 -6.66
C MET A 51 -1.59 23.80 -5.64
N LYS A 52 -0.73 23.79 -4.62
CA LYS A 52 -0.52 24.92 -3.70
C LYS A 52 0.51 25.92 -4.20
N ASN A 53 1.36 25.51 -5.13
CA ASN A 53 2.34 26.42 -5.74
C ASN A 53 1.63 27.35 -6.74
N PRO A 54 1.74 28.69 -6.58
CA PRO A 54 1.05 29.66 -7.44
C PRO A 54 1.52 29.64 -8.90
N ASP A 55 2.72 29.10 -9.16
CA ASP A 55 3.28 28.99 -10.50
C ASP A 55 2.77 27.75 -11.28
N VAL A 56 2.07 26.85 -10.60
CA VAL A 56 1.48 25.65 -11.21
C VAL A 56 0.08 25.98 -11.74
N GLU A 57 -0.10 25.87 -13.06
CA GLU A 57 -1.38 26.02 -13.74
C GLU A 57 -2.26 24.77 -13.53
N PHE A 58 -1.67 23.60 -13.73
CA PHE A 58 -2.38 22.34 -13.62
C PHE A 58 -1.46 21.23 -13.10
N CYS A 59 -1.99 20.42 -12.20
CA CYS A 59 -1.38 19.16 -11.81
C CYS A 59 -2.43 18.07 -11.69
N GLY A 60 -2.16 16.93 -12.34
CA GLY A 60 -3.00 15.74 -12.27
C GLY A 60 -2.16 14.46 -12.34
N TYR A 61 -2.66 13.40 -11.76
CA TYR A 61 -2.00 12.09 -11.87
C TYR A 61 -2.98 10.99 -12.23
N SER A 62 -2.44 9.90 -12.79
CA SER A 62 -3.19 8.68 -13.08
C SER A 62 -2.37 7.45 -12.75
N ALA A 63 -3.03 6.37 -12.34
CA ALA A 63 -2.47 5.03 -12.28
C ALA A 63 -2.97 4.27 -13.52
N PRO A 64 -2.15 4.08 -14.56
CA PRO A 64 -2.62 3.61 -15.87
C PRO A 64 -3.12 2.17 -15.87
N HIS A 65 -2.61 1.35 -14.96
CA HIS A 65 -3.02 -0.04 -14.83
C HIS A 65 -2.95 -0.51 -13.37
N PRO A 66 -3.99 -1.19 -12.84
CA PRO A 66 -4.03 -1.62 -11.44
C PRO A 66 -3.00 -2.71 -11.09
N SER A 67 -2.52 -3.48 -12.08
CA SER A 67 -1.50 -4.51 -11.87
C SER A 67 -0.05 -4.00 -11.94
N GLU A 68 0.14 -2.74 -12.35
CA GLU A 68 1.47 -2.14 -12.47
C GLU A 68 1.60 -1.02 -11.45
N ALA A 69 2.53 -1.18 -10.51
CA ALA A 69 2.83 -0.16 -9.51
C ALA A 69 3.59 1.00 -10.18
N LYS A 70 2.85 1.91 -10.82
CA LYS A 70 3.39 3.14 -11.41
C LYS A 70 2.30 4.21 -11.50
N ILE A 71 2.72 5.46 -11.42
CA ILE A 71 1.85 6.61 -11.62
C ILE A 71 2.41 7.53 -12.70
N HIS A 72 1.52 8.19 -13.42
CA HIS A 72 1.85 9.24 -14.37
C HIS A 72 1.39 10.57 -13.78
N LEU A 73 2.32 11.47 -13.51
CA LEU A 73 2.09 12.79 -12.94
C LEU A 73 2.28 13.85 -14.01
N ARG A 74 1.22 14.56 -14.38
CA ARG A 74 1.27 15.69 -15.32
C ARG A 74 1.37 16.99 -14.55
N ILE A 75 2.34 17.83 -14.92
CA ILE A 75 2.54 19.18 -14.38
C ILE A 75 2.53 20.16 -15.54
N GLN A 76 1.81 21.27 -15.41
CA GLN A 76 1.81 22.41 -16.32
C GLN A 76 2.03 23.68 -15.50
N MET A 77 2.96 24.50 -15.97
CA MET A 77 3.39 25.72 -15.29
C MET A 77 2.91 26.94 -16.06
N TYR A 78 2.66 28.02 -15.34
CA TYR A 78 2.48 29.34 -15.95
C TYR A 78 3.83 29.90 -16.46
N ASP A 79 3.77 30.83 -17.41
CA ASP A 79 4.87 31.68 -17.87
C ASP A 79 6.15 30.93 -18.32
N GLY A 80 6.01 29.70 -18.84
CA GLY A 80 7.14 28.92 -19.33
C GLY A 80 8.16 28.50 -18.26
N LYS A 81 7.78 28.50 -16.98
CA LYS A 81 8.66 28.06 -15.89
C LYS A 81 8.90 26.54 -15.95
N PRO A 82 10.09 26.04 -15.60
CA PRO A 82 10.38 24.62 -15.69
C PRO A 82 9.63 23.81 -14.62
N ALA A 83 8.87 22.79 -15.03
CA ALA A 83 8.10 21.92 -14.14
C ALA A 83 8.98 21.13 -13.15
N ALA A 84 10.23 20.85 -13.50
CA ALA A 84 11.14 20.12 -12.64
C ALA A 84 11.44 20.86 -11.32
N ALA A 85 11.55 22.18 -11.35
CA ALA A 85 11.79 23.00 -10.15
C ALA A 85 10.59 22.90 -9.19
N ALA A 86 9.36 23.05 -9.70
CA ALA A 86 8.16 22.91 -8.90
C ALA A 86 7.97 21.49 -8.33
N PHE A 87 8.38 20.47 -9.11
CA PHE A 87 8.36 19.08 -8.66
C PHE A 87 9.35 18.84 -7.51
N ALA A 88 10.59 19.34 -7.61
CA ALA A 88 11.57 19.24 -6.54
C ALA A 88 11.10 19.96 -5.27
N GLU A 89 10.63 21.22 -5.41
CA GLU A 89 10.08 21.99 -4.30
C GLU A 89 8.90 21.28 -3.61
N ALA A 90 8.04 20.64 -4.38
CA ALA A 90 6.92 19.87 -3.81
C ALA A 90 7.40 18.67 -2.98
N LEU A 91 8.47 17.98 -3.39
CA LEU A 91 9.08 16.89 -2.62
C LEU A 91 9.69 17.41 -1.31
N ASP A 92 10.46 18.49 -1.36
CA ASP A 92 11.06 19.12 -0.18
C ASP A 92 9.97 19.58 0.82
N ASN A 93 8.89 20.16 0.32
CA ASN A 93 7.76 20.59 1.15
C ASN A 93 7.01 19.41 1.78
N ILE A 94 6.88 18.27 1.09
CA ILE A 94 6.30 17.04 1.64
C ILE A 94 7.20 16.48 2.74
N GLU A 95 8.50 16.45 2.54
CA GLU A 95 9.47 16.00 3.54
C GLU A 95 9.37 16.86 4.80
N ALA A 96 9.44 18.17 4.68
CA ALA A 96 9.32 19.09 5.81
C ALA A 96 7.97 18.95 6.55
N MET A 97 6.87 18.77 5.82
CA MET A 97 5.55 18.55 6.41
C MET A 97 5.50 17.25 7.22
N THR A 98 6.04 16.16 6.66
CA THR A 98 6.03 14.86 7.34
C THR A 98 6.93 14.85 8.58
N GLU A 99 8.05 15.57 8.56
CA GLU A 99 8.90 15.78 9.75
C GLU A 99 8.15 16.49 10.87
N VAL A 100 7.45 17.58 10.57
CA VAL A 100 6.63 18.30 11.56
C VAL A 100 5.53 17.41 12.14
N ILE A 101 4.87 16.60 11.30
CA ILE A 101 3.85 15.64 11.76
C ILE A 101 4.46 14.63 12.72
N ARG A 102 5.60 14.03 12.34
CA ARG A 102 6.33 13.07 13.17
C ARG A 102 6.72 13.65 14.52
N ASP A 103 7.27 14.85 14.53
CA ASP A 103 7.75 15.51 15.74
C ASP A 103 6.58 15.87 16.69
N LYS A 104 5.47 16.37 16.14
CA LYS A 104 4.25 16.62 16.93
C LYS A 104 3.64 15.35 17.48
N TYR A 105 3.61 14.27 16.69
CA TYR A 105 3.15 12.97 17.15
C TYR A 105 4.01 12.45 18.31
N ASN A 106 5.32 12.46 18.15
CA ASN A 106 6.25 12.01 19.17
C ASN A 106 6.14 12.85 20.46
N ALA A 107 6.01 14.17 20.34
CA ALA A 107 5.82 15.05 21.48
C ALA A 107 4.49 14.77 22.20
N SER A 108 3.40 14.58 21.48
CA SER A 108 2.09 14.22 22.05
C SER A 108 2.12 12.84 22.72
N PHE A 109 2.79 11.87 22.08
CA PHE A 109 2.96 10.54 22.64
C PHE A 109 3.80 10.55 23.92
N ALA A 110 4.89 11.33 23.95
CA ALA A 110 5.75 11.48 25.12
C ALA A 110 5.05 12.20 26.29
N ALA A 111 4.16 13.14 25.99
CA ALA A 111 3.35 13.84 26.99
C ALA A 111 2.37 12.89 27.72
N GLY A 112 1.95 11.80 27.07
CA GLY A 112 1.08 10.79 27.67
C GLY A 112 -0.34 11.26 27.96
N ASP A 113 -0.75 12.43 27.47
CA ASP A 113 -2.09 13.01 27.64
C ASP A 113 -3.06 12.45 26.60
N TYR A 114 -3.28 11.14 26.66
CA TYR A 114 -4.27 10.45 25.84
C TYR A 114 -4.94 9.32 26.61
N ALA A 115 -6.21 9.10 26.36
CA ALA A 115 -6.96 7.99 26.95
C ALA A 115 -6.40 6.66 26.42
N LYS A 116 -5.85 5.86 27.33
CA LYS A 116 -5.50 4.47 27.03
C LYS A 116 -6.78 3.66 27.01
N VAL A 117 -7.21 3.24 25.85
CA VAL A 117 -8.28 2.26 25.72
C VAL A 117 -7.60 0.89 25.88
N GLU A 118 -7.97 0.17 26.95
CA GLU A 118 -7.61 -1.24 27.04
C GLU A 118 -8.38 -1.96 25.93
N ASP A 119 -7.66 -2.67 25.07
CA ASP A 119 -8.27 -3.53 24.07
C ASP A 119 -9.17 -4.51 24.81
N GLU A 120 -10.48 -4.48 24.53
CA GLU A 120 -11.37 -5.53 24.97
C GLU A 120 -10.82 -6.84 24.42
N THR A 121 -10.23 -7.65 25.31
CA THR A 121 -9.81 -9.00 24.94
C THR A 121 -11.07 -9.77 24.56
N TYR A 122 -11.28 -9.90 23.26
CA TYR A 122 -12.38 -10.70 22.74
C TYR A 122 -12.16 -12.14 23.20
N ASP A 123 -12.92 -12.54 24.20
CA ASP A 123 -13.00 -13.95 24.60
C ASP A 123 -13.82 -14.73 23.58
N PHE A 124 -13.12 -15.19 22.54
CA PHE A 124 -13.72 -16.01 21.50
C PHE A 124 -14.39 -17.29 22.03
N GLU A 125 -13.92 -17.80 23.16
CA GLU A 125 -14.52 -18.98 23.78
C GLU A 125 -15.89 -18.68 24.36
N SER A 126 -16.06 -17.55 25.02
CA SER A 126 -17.37 -17.12 25.56
C SER A 126 -18.37 -16.81 24.45
N VAL A 127 -17.93 -16.20 23.36
CA VAL A 127 -18.77 -15.91 22.18
C VAL A 127 -19.19 -17.22 21.52
N ASN A 128 -18.25 -18.13 21.28
CA ASN A 128 -18.53 -19.44 20.70
C ASN A 128 -19.50 -20.25 21.59
N ARG A 129 -19.31 -20.24 22.91
CA ARG A 129 -20.21 -20.92 23.85
C ARG A 129 -21.63 -20.41 23.72
N ARG A 130 -21.85 -19.10 23.71
CA ARG A 130 -23.20 -18.51 23.55
C ARG A 130 -23.84 -18.87 22.21
N LEU A 131 -23.07 -18.87 21.13
CA LEU A 131 -23.54 -19.28 19.80
C LEU A 131 -23.96 -20.75 19.78
N TRP A 132 -23.24 -21.61 20.48
CA TRP A 132 -23.56 -23.02 20.55
C TRP A 132 -24.76 -23.31 21.49
N GLU A 133 -24.89 -22.58 22.58
CA GLU A 133 -26.11 -22.65 23.43
C GLU A 133 -27.38 -22.30 22.63
N GLN A 134 -27.29 -21.37 21.69
CA GLN A 134 -28.39 -21.07 20.76
C GLN A 134 -28.67 -22.22 19.80
N LYS A 135 -27.60 -22.83 19.21
CA LYS A 135 -27.75 -23.98 18.31
C LYS A 135 -28.27 -25.22 19.01
N GLU A 136 -27.91 -25.44 20.25
CA GLU A 136 -28.40 -26.54 21.07
C GLU A 136 -29.91 -26.41 21.33
N LYS A 137 -30.39 -25.19 21.60
CA LYS A 137 -31.83 -24.89 21.70
C LYS A 137 -32.58 -25.14 20.38
N GLU A 138 -31.88 -25.06 19.26
CA GLU A 138 -32.39 -25.34 17.91
C GLU A 138 -32.24 -26.83 17.53
N GLY A 139 -31.70 -27.68 18.40
CA GLY A 139 -31.51 -29.11 18.15
C GLY A 139 -30.38 -29.45 17.15
N LYS A 140 -29.38 -28.55 17.01
CA LYS A 140 -28.28 -28.69 16.03
C LYS A 140 -26.96 -29.22 16.61
N GLY A 141 -26.99 -29.96 17.73
CA GLY A 141 -25.83 -30.50 18.41
C GLY A 141 -25.33 -29.68 19.60
N THR A 142 -24.39 -30.19 20.36
CA THR A 142 -23.83 -29.56 21.56
C THR A 142 -22.45 -28.94 21.29
N TYR A 143 -22.06 -27.96 22.12
CA TYR A 143 -20.73 -27.35 22.04
C TYR A 143 -19.61 -28.36 22.32
N GLU A 144 -19.85 -29.31 23.20
CA GLU A 144 -18.90 -30.39 23.54
C GLU A 144 -18.64 -31.31 22.34
N GLU A 145 -19.69 -31.69 21.60
CA GLU A 145 -19.54 -32.49 20.37
C GLU A 145 -18.71 -31.77 19.32
N PHE A 146 -18.95 -30.46 19.15
CA PHE A 146 -18.15 -29.64 18.22
C PHE A 146 -16.68 -29.56 18.63
N LEU A 147 -16.37 -29.37 19.91
CA LEU A 147 -15.00 -29.33 20.42
C LEU A 147 -14.31 -30.67 20.23
N ALA A 148 -15.01 -31.77 20.49
CA ALA A 148 -14.49 -33.13 20.28
C ALA A 148 -14.17 -33.38 18.80
N GLU A 149 -15.06 -32.97 17.89
CA GLU A 149 -14.84 -33.10 16.45
C GLU A 149 -13.68 -32.21 15.95
N LYS A 150 -13.60 -30.97 16.44
CA LYS A 150 -12.49 -30.06 16.12
C LYS A 150 -11.16 -30.64 16.55
N LYS A 151 -11.05 -31.13 17.78
CA LYS A 151 -9.83 -31.76 18.31
C LYS A 151 -9.43 -32.97 17.49
N ARG A 152 -10.39 -33.83 17.11
CA ARG A 152 -10.13 -35.00 16.27
C ARG A 152 -9.54 -34.58 14.91
N LYS A 153 -10.09 -33.55 14.26
CA LYS A 153 -9.59 -33.03 12.98
C LYS A 153 -8.18 -32.41 13.10
N GLU A 154 -7.91 -31.72 14.21
CA GLU A 154 -6.58 -31.18 14.49
C GLU A 154 -5.54 -32.27 14.71
N ASP A 155 -5.89 -33.33 15.45
CA ASP A 155 -5.03 -34.51 15.69
C ASP A 155 -4.78 -35.26 14.39
N GLU A 156 -5.79 -35.50 13.55
CA GLU A 156 -5.68 -36.08 12.21
C GLU A 156 -4.76 -35.27 11.30
N ALA A 157 -4.93 -33.97 11.25
CA ALA A 157 -4.10 -33.05 10.46
C ALA A 157 -2.64 -33.04 10.94
N ALA A 158 -2.41 -33.06 12.25
CA ALA A 158 -1.08 -33.16 12.84
C ALA A 158 -0.40 -34.49 12.54
N ALA A 159 -1.15 -35.62 12.54
CA ALA A 159 -0.67 -36.91 12.17
C ALA A 159 -0.28 -37.00 10.68
N GLU A 160 -1.10 -36.42 9.79
CA GLU A 160 -0.76 -36.34 8.36
C GLU A 160 0.49 -35.51 8.09
N GLN A 161 0.66 -34.36 8.77
CA GLN A 161 1.88 -33.55 8.63
C GLN A 161 3.13 -34.32 9.10
N LYS A 162 3.04 -35.04 10.20
CA LYS A 162 4.14 -35.90 10.69
C LYS A 162 4.45 -37.04 9.72
N ALA A 163 3.44 -37.63 9.08
CA ALA A 163 3.63 -38.66 8.07
C ALA A 163 4.31 -38.14 6.79
N LYS A 164 3.88 -36.96 6.31
CA LYS A 164 4.50 -36.25 5.14
C LYS A 164 5.93 -35.80 5.43
N GLY A 165 6.24 -35.37 6.68
CA GLY A 165 7.59 -35.01 7.10
C GLY A 165 8.58 -36.18 7.12
N LYS A 166 8.12 -37.38 7.55
CA LYS A 166 8.96 -38.58 7.54
C LYS A 166 9.23 -39.15 6.12
N GLY A 167 8.30 -38.93 5.17
CA GLY A 167 8.48 -39.38 3.79
C GLY A 167 9.52 -38.55 3.00
N LYS A 168 9.80 -37.30 3.42
CA LYS A 168 10.82 -36.45 2.79
C LYS A 168 12.26 -36.73 3.27
N ALA A 169 12.41 -37.26 4.48
CA ALA A 169 13.73 -37.57 5.05
C ALA A 169 14.38 -38.85 4.44
N ILE A 170 13.62 -39.70 3.80
CA ILE A 170 14.12 -40.99 3.25
C ILE A 170 14.57 -40.85 1.78
N LYS A 171 14.27 -39.73 1.08
CA LYS A 171 14.67 -39.53 -0.34
C LYS A 171 15.90 -38.69 -0.56
N GLY A 172 16.60 -38.24 0.50
CA GLY A 172 17.80 -37.41 0.43
C GLY A 172 19.13 -38.09 0.65
N GLY A 173 19.16 -39.41 0.67
CA GLY A 173 20.37 -40.21 0.87
C GLY A 173 20.64 -41.16 -0.29
N ARG A 174 21.20 -40.64 -1.38
CA ARG A 174 22.01 -41.39 -2.35
C ARG A 174 22.86 -40.43 -3.16
#